data_6bf33c5ecc7222c65134001c12fd37fa
#
_entry.id   6bf33c5ecc7222c65134001c12fd37fa
#
_cell.length_a   1.000
_cell.length_b   1.000
_cell.length_c   1.000
_cell.angle_alpha   90.00
_cell.angle_beta   90.00
_cell.angle_gamma   90.00
#
_symmetry.space_group_name_H-M   'P 1'
#
loop_
_entity.id
_entity.type
_entity.pdbx_description
1 polymer ?
#
loop_
_entity_poly.entity_id
_entity_poly.type
_entity_poly.pdbx_seq_one_letter_code
_entity_poly.pdbx_strand_id
1 'polypeptide(L)'
;MLDQLLDYLNIKELYPPQKEAMQAIERNESLLMSVPTAAGKTVVAYNALMKAVNEGKKGIFLVPLRALAWEKVSELRDICRNILNGAKIGVSVGDFDKIRGLSKYDIIVATSERADSLIRHNPAWLTEV
;
A
#
# COMPACT_ATOMS: atom_id res chain seq x y z
N MET A 1 -11.55 11.11 1.60
CA MET A 1 -10.24 10.45 1.41
C MET A 1 -10.01 9.98 -0.02
N LEU A 2 -10.92 9.22 -0.59
CA LEU A 2 -10.78 8.79 -2.00
C LEU A 2 -10.74 9.97 -2.97
N ASP A 3 -11.58 10.96 -2.78
CA ASP A 3 -11.59 12.16 -3.63
C ASP A 3 -10.25 12.89 -3.62
N GLN A 4 -9.63 13.01 -2.46
CA GLN A 4 -8.31 13.62 -2.33
C GLN A 4 -7.24 12.81 -3.06
N LEU A 5 -7.32 11.47 -3.02
CA LEU A 5 -6.40 10.61 -3.74
C LEU A 5 -6.58 10.75 -5.25
N LEU A 6 -7.80 10.79 -5.73
CA LEU A 6 -8.10 11.00 -7.15
C LEU A 6 -7.58 12.35 -7.64
N ASP A 7 -7.77 13.41 -6.85
CA ASP A 7 -7.26 14.74 -7.17
C ASP A 7 -5.72 14.74 -7.24
N TYR A 8 -5.07 14.13 -6.27
CA TYR A 8 -3.61 14.01 -6.25
C TYR A 8 -3.07 13.28 -7.48
N LEU A 9 -3.72 12.18 -7.88
CA LEU A 9 -3.32 11.39 -9.04
C LEU A 9 -3.82 11.96 -10.37
N ASN A 10 -4.53 13.09 -10.33
CA ASN A 10 -5.13 13.74 -11.49
C ASN A 10 -6.07 12.80 -12.28
N ILE A 11 -6.87 12.04 -11.53
CA ILE A 11 -7.87 11.12 -12.08
C ILE A 11 -9.24 11.78 -11.98
N LYS A 12 -9.86 12.06 -13.12
CA LYS A 12 -11.17 12.74 -13.18
C LYS A 12 -12.32 11.76 -12.97
N GLU A 13 -12.20 10.55 -13.47
CA GLU A 13 -13.23 9.55 -13.44
C GLU A 13 -12.64 8.14 -13.32
N LEU A 14 -13.26 7.31 -12.50
CA LEU A 14 -12.91 5.90 -12.38
C LEU A 14 -13.60 5.09 -13.46
N TYR A 15 -12.88 4.15 -14.04
CA TYR A 15 -13.45 3.15 -14.96
C TYR A 15 -14.29 2.12 -14.19
N PRO A 16 -15.25 1.43 -14.85
CA PRO A 16 -16.10 0.44 -14.17
C PRO A 16 -15.34 -0.62 -13.35
N PRO A 17 -14.23 -1.22 -13.82
CA PRO A 17 -13.47 -2.17 -13.00
C PRO A 17 -12.88 -1.55 -11.73
N GLN A 18 -12.47 -0.29 -11.79
CA GLN A 18 -11.96 0.44 -10.63
C GLN A 18 -13.07 0.70 -9.61
N LYS A 19 -14.25 1.11 -10.06
CA LYS A 19 -15.42 1.33 -9.19
C LYS A 19 -15.80 0.05 -8.45
N GLU A 20 -15.85 -1.06 -9.17
CA GLU A 20 -16.14 -2.37 -8.61
C GLU A 20 -15.09 -2.78 -7.55
N ALA A 21 -13.82 -2.56 -7.85
CA ALA A 21 -12.73 -2.82 -6.91
C ALA A 21 -12.84 -1.95 -5.65
N MET A 22 -13.18 -0.67 -5.80
CA MET A 22 -13.39 0.24 -4.65
C MET A 22 -14.53 -0.25 -3.75
N GLN A 23 -15.61 -0.77 -4.32
CA GLN A 23 -16.72 -1.34 -3.57
C GLN A 23 -16.29 -2.59 -2.78
N ALA A 24 -15.48 -3.45 -3.39
CA ALA A 24 -14.95 -4.62 -2.70
C ALA A 24 -14.07 -4.22 -1.51
N ILE A 25 -13.24 -3.19 -1.67
CA ILE A 25 -12.42 -2.64 -0.59
C ILE A 25 -13.29 -2.13 0.55
N GLU A 26 -14.36 -1.40 0.24
CA GLU A 26 -15.28 -0.90 1.27
C GLU A 26 -15.94 -2.02 2.07
N ARG A 27 -16.20 -3.16 1.43
CA ARG A 27 -16.75 -4.35 2.10
C ARG A 27 -15.70 -5.22 2.79
N ASN A 28 -14.43 -4.80 2.79
CA ASN A 28 -13.29 -5.57 3.31
C ASN A 28 -13.12 -6.94 2.65
N GLU A 29 -13.42 -7.01 1.37
CA GLU A 29 -13.27 -8.23 0.58
C GLU A 29 -11.88 -8.30 -0.06
N SER A 30 -11.36 -9.52 -0.20
CA SER A 30 -10.19 -9.76 -1.03
C SER A 30 -10.60 -9.65 -2.50
N LEU A 31 -9.72 -9.07 -3.31
CA LEU A 31 -10.01 -8.92 -4.73
C LEU A 31 -8.81 -9.25 -5.60
N LEU A 32 -9.09 -9.69 -6.80
CA LEU A 32 -8.12 -9.82 -7.88
C LEU A 32 -8.56 -8.91 -9.02
N MET A 33 -7.67 -8.00 -9.43
CA MET A 33 -7.97 -7.04 -10.48
C MET A 33 -7.01 -7.21 -11.66
N SER A 34 -7.58 -7.40 -12.83
CA SER A 34 -6.84 -7.47 -14.09
C SER A 34 -7.33 -6.37 -15.03
N VAL A 35 -6.46 -5.42 -15.34
CA VAL A 35 -6.73 -4.32 -16.27
C VAL A 35 -5.51 -4.06 -17.15
N PRO A 36 -5.69 -3.51 -18.36
CA PRO A 36 -4.59 -3.34 -19.31
C PRO A 36 -3.48 -2.40 -18.86
N THR A 37 -3.76 -1.45 -17.97
CA THR A 37 -2.78 -0.43 -17.55
C THR A 37 -2.39 -0.57 -16.09
N ALA A 38 -1.11 -0.37 -15.78
CA ALA A 38 -0.61 -0.38 -14.40
C ALA A 38 -1.23 0.75 -13.57
N ALA A 39 -1.45 1.93 -14.15
CA ALA A 39 -2.04 3.08 -13.48
C ALA A 39 -3.45 2.80 -12.96
N GLY A 40 -4.24 2.01 -13.69
CA GLY A 40 -5.58 1.64 -13.28
C GLY A 40 -5.62 0.79 -12.01
N LYS A 41 -4.58 0.00 -11.76
CA LYS A 41 -4.47 -0.84 -10.56
C LYS A 41 -3.93 -0.05 -9.37
N THR A 42 -3.03 0.87 -9.60
CA THR A 42 -2.31 1.61 -8.56
C THR A 42 -3.24 2.42 -7.67
N VAL A 43 -4.20 3.12 -8.25
CA VAL A 43 -5.16 3.91 -7.46
C VAL A 43 -5.98 3.03 -6.53
N VAL A 44 -6.36 1.84 -6.98
CA VAL A 44 -7.09 0.87 -6.16
C VAL A 44 -6.24 0.39 -5.00
N ALA A 45 -4.98 0.04 -5.27
CA ALA A 45 -4.04 -0.39 -4.24
C ALA A 45 -3.80 0.70 -3.19
N TYR A 46 -3.59 1.93 -3.62
CA TYR A 46 -3.38 3.05 -2.71
C TYR A 46 -4.62 3.33 -1.85
N ASN A 47 -5.80 3.27 -2.43
CA ASN A 47 -7.03 3.42 -1.67
C ASN A 47 -7.17 2.34 -0.59
N ALA A 48 -6.83 1.10 -0.90
CA ALA A 48 -6.86 0.01 0.07
C ALA A 48 -5.88 0.24 1.23
N LEU A 49 -4.65 0.67 0.93
CA LEU A 49 -3.65 1.00 1.94
C LEU A 49 -4.11 2.14 2.83
N MET A 50 -4.63 3.20 2.24
CA MET A 50 -5.10 4.37 2.98
C MET A 50 -6.28 4.02 3.88
N LYS A 51 -7.21 3.19 3.40
CA LYS A 51 -8.33 2.71 4.20
C LYS A 51 -7.84 1.91 5.41
N ALA A 52 -6.90 0.99 5.21
CA ALA A 52 -6.33 0.21 6.30
C ALA A 52 -5.70 1.10 7.38
N VAL A 53 -4.90 2.08 6.98
CA VAL A 53 -4.27 3.02 7.91
C VAL A 53 -5.30 3.86 8.64
N ASN A 54 -6.32 4.33 7.94
CA ASN A 54 -7.39 5.12 8.53
C ASN A 54 -8.21 4.33 9.57
N GLU A 55 -8.25 3.02 9.45
CA GLU A 55 -8.89 2.10 10.40
C GLU A 55 -7.95 1.63 11.52
N GLY A 56 -6.74 2.19 11.61
CA GLY A 56 -5.76 1.83 12.62
C GLY A 56 -5.00 0.54 12.33
N LYS A 57 -5.05 0.07 11.10
CA LYS A 57 -4.34 -1.13 10.65
C LYS A 57 -3.08 -0.77 9.88
N LYS A 58 -2.28 -1.79 9.57
CA LYS A 58 -1.09 -1.64 8.73
C LYS A 58 -1.37 -2.14 7.31
N GLY A 59 -0.64 -1.57 6.35
CA GLY A 59 -0.66 -2.03 4.96
C GLY A 59 0.72 -2.51 4.52
N ILE A 60 0.75 -3.54 3.68
CA ILE A 60 1.99 -3.98 3.03
C ILE A 60 1.77 -3.94 1.52
N PHE A 61 2.66 -3.22 0.83
CA PHE A 61 2.66 -3.12 -0.63
C PHE A 61 3.84 -3.93 -1.17
N LEU A 62 3.55 -4.98 -1.94
CA LEU A 62 4.58 -5.85 -2.50
C LEU A 62 4.96 -5.46 -3.90
N VAL A 63 6.26 -5.43 -4.17
CA VAL A 63 6.83 -5.12 -5.48
C VAL A 63 7.88 -6.17 -5.87
N PRO A 64 8.09 -6.42 -7.17
CA PRO A 64 9.05 -7.42 -7.61
C PRO A 64 10.52 -6.96 -7.56
N LEU A 65 10.77 -5.65 -7.60
CA LEU A 65 12.11 -5.08 -7.75
C LEU A 65 12.39 -4.00 -6.71
N ARG A 66 13.62 -3.92 -6.22
CA ARG A 66 14.08 -2.91 -5.25
C ARG A 66 13.88 -1.47 -5.75
N ALA A 67 14.23 -1.21 -7.02
CA ALA A 67 14.07 0.12 -7.60
C ALA A 67 12.60 0.58 -7.56
N LEU A 68 11.67 -0.32 -7.86
CA LEU A 68 10.25 -0.04 -7.81
C LEU A 68 9.78 0.22 -6.39
N ALA A 69 10.36 -0.47 -5.40
CA ALA A 69 10.05 -0.23 -3.99
C ALA A 69 10.37 1.21 -3.57
N TRP A 70 11.53 1.71 -3.93
CA TRP A 70 11.93 3.08 -3.60
C TRP A 70 11.04 4.12 -4.29
N GLU A 71 10.67 3.89 -5.53
CA GLU A 71 9.72 4.73 -6.25
C GLU A 71 8.37 4.79 -5.53
N LYS A 72 7.84 3.65 -5.13
CA LYS A 72 6.55 3.57 -4.43
C LYS A 72 6.60 4.19 -3.04
N VAL A 73 7.69 4.02 -2.32
CA VAL A 73 7.88 4.68 -1.01
C VAL A 73 7.83 6.19 -1.15
N SER A 74 8.55 6.75 -2.13
CA SER A 74 8.58 8.19 -2.37
C SER A 74 7.19 8.72 -2.70
N GLU A 75 6.48 8.05 -3.59
CA GLU A 75 5.12 8.41 -4.00
C GLU A 75 4.13 8.32 -2.82
N LEU A 76 4.17 7.23 -2.06
CA LEU A 76 3.30 7.04 -0.90
C LEU A 76 3.58 8.04 0.22
N ARG A 77 4.84 8.37 0.46
CA ARG A 77 5.20 9.42 1.46
C ARG A 77 4.59 10.76 1.09
N ASP A 78 4.62 11.10 -0.19
CA ASP A 78 4.07 12.35 -0.68
C ASP A 78 2.53 12.35 -0.56
N ILE A 79 1.88 11.28 -0.97
CA ILE A 79 0.43 11.11 -0.83
C ILE A 79 0.02 11.20 0.64
N CYS A 80 0.67 10.47 1.51
CA CYS A 80 0.31 10.43 2.93
C CYS A 80 0.57 11.76 3.64
N ARG A 81 1.58 12.51 3.21
CA ARG A 81 1.81 13.85 3.74
C ARG A 81 0.65 14.78 3.47
N ASN A 82 0.03 14.65 2.31
CA ASN A 82 -1.05 15.54 1.87
C ASN A 82 -2.44 15.05 2.31
N ILE A 83 -2.64 13.76 2.46
CA ILE A 83 -3.97 13.17 2.67
C ILE A 83 -4.12 12.49 4.03
N LEU A 84 -3.12 11.71 4.45
CA LEU A 84 -3.12 10.98 5.72
C LEU A 84 -2.10 11.59 6.67
N ASN A 85 -2.55 12.51 7.46
CA ASN A 85 -1.71 13.28 8.37
C ASN A 85 -0.93 12.36 9.33
N GLY A 86 0.40 12.30 9.17
CA GLY A 86 1.28 11.59 10.09
C GLY A 86 1.49 10.10 9.81
N ALA A 87 0.92 9.54 8.76
CA ALA A 87 1.19 8.14 8.40
C ALA A 87 2.67 7.95 8.05
N LYS A 88 3.27 6.88 8.56
CA LYS A 88 4.68 6.56 8.39
C LYS A 88 4.86 5.45 7.37
N ILE A 89 5.70 5.70 6.38
CA ILE A 89 5.97 4.75 5.29
C ILE A 89 7.40 4.22 5.44
N GLY A 90 7.53 2.91 5.45
CA GLY A 90 8.83 2.24 5.49
C GLY A 90 9.07 1.37 4.29
N VAL A 91 10.33 0.95 4.12
CA VAL A 91 10.75 0.06 3.04
C VAL A 91 11.50 -1.13 3.61
N SER A 92 11.29 -2.29 3.01
CA SER A 92 12.01 -3.51 3.36
C SER A 92 12.43 -4.24 2.08
N VAL A 93 13.67 -4.03 1.64
CA VAL A 93 14.16 -4.52 0.34
C VAL A 93 15.54 -5.19 0.41
N GLY A 94 16.23 -5.14 1.53
CA GLY A 94 17.60 -5.63 1.66
C GLY A 94 17.75 -6.76 2.67
N ASP A 95 18.86 -7.48 2.56
CA ASP A 95 19.23 -8.55 3.50
C ASP A 95 19.59 -8.01 4.89
N PHE A 96 19.90 -6.71 4.97
CA PHE A 96 20.33 -6.05 6.20
C PHE A 96 19.21 -5.32 6.93
N ASP A 97 17.99 -5.31 6.39
CA ASP A 97 16.86 -4.65 7.03
C ASP A 97 16.48 -5.35 8.33
N LYS A 98 16.32 -4.56 9.39
CA LYS A 98 15.91 -5.07 10.69
C LYS A 98 14.39 -5.23 10.75
N ILE A 99 13.91 -6.44 10.92
CA ILE A 99 12.48 -6.73 11.07
C ILE A 99 11.87 -5.97 12.24
N ARG A 100 12.60 -5.79 13.33
CA ARG A 100 12.14 -5.07 14.53
C ARG A 100 11.80 -3.61 14.29
N GLY A 101 12.53 -2.95 13.39
CA GLY A 101 12.29 -1.53 13.07
C GLY A 101 11.05 -1.28 12.25
N LEU A 102 10.44 -2.31 11.69
CA LEU A 102 9.27 -2.17 10.80
C LEU A 102 7.96 -1.93 11.56
N SER A 103 7.88 -2.29 12.84
CA SER A 103 6.67 -2.11 13.64
C SER A 103 6.19 -0.66 13.76
N LYS A 104 7.09 0.31 13.59
CA LYS A 104 6.79 1.74 13.69
C LYS A 104 6.10 2.32 12.45
N TYR A 105 6.10 1.60 11.34
CA TYR A 105 5.51 2.08 10.09
C TYR A 105 4.04 1.66 9.96
N ASP A 106 3.26 2.51 9.32
CA ASP A 106 1.85 2.25 9.00
C ASP A 106 1.70 1.51 7.67
N ILE A 107 2.56 1.88 6.70
CA ILE A 107 2.63 1.20 5.41
C ILE A 107 4.07 0.78 5.18
N ILE A 108 4.26 -0.47 4.77
CA ILE A 108 5.56 -1.03 4.44
C ILE A 108 5.56 -1.43 2.98
N VAL A 109 6.50 -0.89 2.20
CA VAL A 109 6.75 -1.33 0.84
C VAL A 109 7.87 -2.35 0.87
N ALA A 110 7.64 -3.54 0.36
CA ALA A 110 8.60 -4.62 0.42
C ALA A 110 8.71 -5.36 -0.90
N THR A 111 9.88 -5.93 -1.17
CA THR A 111 9.99 -6.90 -2.25
C THR A 111 9.31 -8.20 -1.86
N SER A 112 8.88 -8.98 -2.86
CA SER A 112 8.21 -10.27 -2.61
C SER A 112 9.09 -11.24 -1.83
N GLU A 113 10.39 -11.25 -2.10
CA GLU A 113 11.36 -12.07 -1.34
C GLU A 113 11.43 -11.65 0.12
N ARG A 114 11.44 -10.35 0.37
CA ARG A 114 11.49 -9.84 1.74
C ARG A 114 10.21 -10.11 2.50
N ALA A 115 9.07 -10.06 1.82
CA ALA A 115 7.78 -10.41 2.40
C ALA A 115 7.75 -11.87 2.87
N ASP A 116 8.30 -12.78 2.08
CA ASP A 116 8.41 -14.20 2.47
C ASP A 116 9.23 -14.34 3.76
N SER A 117 10.35 -13.63 3.86
CA SER A 117 11.17 -13.60 5.08
C SER A 117 10.40 -13.05 6.28
N LEU A 118 9.64 -11.97 6.10
CA LEU A 118 8.81 -11.38 7.16
C LEU A 118 7.76 -12.36 7.68
N ILE A 119 7.09 -13.07 6.78
CA ILE A 119 6.08 -14.05 7.14
C ILE A 119 6.71 -15.20 7.94
N ARG A 120 7.87 -15.69 7.54
CA ARG A 120 8.60 -16.77 8.23
C ARG A 120 9.03 -16.39 9.65
N HIS A 121 9.45 -15.14 9.85
CA HIS A 121 9.83 -14.62 11.17
C HIS A 121 8.63 -14.33 12.06
N ASN A 122 7.44 -14.24 11.48
CA ASN A 122 6.18 -14.05 12.17
C ASN A 122 6.22 -12.95 13.26
N PRO A 123 6.61 -11.72 12.92
CA PRO A 123 6.63 -10.66 13.92
C PRO A 123 5.21 -10.35 14.42
N ALA A 124 5.09 -9.94 15.69
CA ALA A 124 3.79 -9.71 16.32
C ALA A 124 2.91 -8.70 15.56
N TRP A 125 3.51 -7.69 14.92
CA TRP A 125 2.75 -6.66 14.21
C TRP A 125 2.07 -7.15 12.92
N LEU A 126 2.39 -8.36 12.41
CA LEU A 126 1.70 -8.92 11.23
C LEU A 126 0.19 -9.10 11.48
N THR A 127 -0.22 -9.28 12.71
CA THR A 127 -1.66 -9.38 13.04
C THR A 127 -2.41 -8.07 12.85
N GLU A 128 -1.70 -6.96 12.70
CA GLU A 128 -2.28 -5.62 12.47
C GLU A 128 -2.45 -5.28 10.98
N VAL A 129 -1.95 -6.15 10.09
CA VAL A 129 -2.04 -5.95 8.63
C VAL A 129 -3.46 -6.23 8.12
#